data_70553824d8d99302df46550f29a7fccb
#
_entry.id   70553824d8d99302df46550f29a7fccb
#
_cell.length_a   1.000
_cell.length_b   1.000
_cell.length_c   1.000
_cell.angle_alpha   90.00
_cell.angle_beta   90.00
_cell.angle_gamma   90.00
#
_symmetry.space_group_name_H-M   'P 1'
#
loop_
_entity.id
_entity.type
_entity.pdbx_description
1 polymer ?
#
loop_
_entity_poly.entity_id
_entity_poly.type
_entity_poly.pdbx_seq_one_letter_code
_entity_poly.pdbx_strand_id
1 'polypeptide(L)'
;MRLVSLDVVNNAIQTQQLDAQTLSHIKDTLWEYARRAYGSGDQDQVDPPSLQNKLTQTLTFLFIALYKHGWEGFLDDFLALTSLQNNGSRDNLTGIVLYLRILGSIHDEIADVIVTRPDEEVKRNTELKDLLRARDVQKVAAFWQDILAQWRDRNDAVVEMTLKVIGKWVSWIDISLIVNQDTLNLLFPLVGRTQPTNGEDKVRDAAIDTFTEIVAKKMKASDKMAMIAFLNLGEVISQLISSPALSDLRSTSSYDTDLAEAVAKLVNNVVSDIVRVLEDGQVEAETRAQAEQLLQTFLPHLLRFFSDEYDEICSTVIASLSDLLTFLRKAKPLPPAYSAMLSPILNAIIRKMRYDETSSWGNEDEQTDEAEFQELRKRLQVLQKSVAAVDQDLYVDILSNVVGNTFQTLDQLGNQMDWRDVDLALHEMYLFGELTIPNGGLHSKSQPSNVAAERQIIMMSKMVESGKIRSS
;
A
#
# COMPACT_ATOMS: atom_id res chain seq x y z
N MET A 1 -26.18 -1.37 -32.62
CA MET A 1 -25.37 -1.69 -33.80
C MET A 1 -23.86 -1.43 -33.54
N ARG A 2 -23.41 -0.22 -33.20
CA ARG A 2 -21.96 0.10 -33.02
C ARG A 2 -21.21 -0.88 -32.08
N LEU A 3 -21.78 -1.23 -30.92
CA LEU A 3 -21.17 -2.19 -29.98
C LEU A 3 -20.91 -3.55 -30.63
N VAL A 4 -21.91 -4.09 -31.31
CA VAL A 4 -21.81 -5.40 -32.00
C VAL A 4 -20.75 -5.36 -33.12
N SER A 5 -20.69 -4.25 -33.86
CA SER A 5 -19.67 -4.08 -34.90
C SER A 5 -18.25 -4.08 -34.33
N LEU A 6 -18.04 -3.38 -33.20
CA LEU A 6 -16.74 -3.38 -32.52
C LEU A 6 -16.38 -4.75 -31.93
N ASP A 7 -17.37 -5.51 -31.41
CA ASP A 7 -17.15 -6.89 -30.95
C ASP A 7 -16.69 -7.81 -32.08
N VAL A 8 -17.31 -7.72 -33.24
CA VAL A 8 -16.89 -8.49 -34.43
C VAL A 8 -15.46 -8.12 -34.85
N VAL A 9 -15.15 -6.82 -34.87
CA VAL A 9 -13.80 -6.34 -35.22
C VAL A 9 -12.77 -6.84 -34.20
N ASN A 10 -13.05 -6.73 -32.90
CA ASN A 10 -12.17 -7.21 -31.84
C ASN A 10 -11.87 -8.70 -31.97
N ASN A 11 -12.91 -9.52 -32.17
CA ASN A 11 -12.73 -10.95 -32.36
C ASN A 11 -11.89 -11.28 -33.61
N ALA A 12 -12.14 -10.57 -34.72
CA ALA A 12 -11.40 -10.78 -35.96
C ALA A 12 -9.90 -10.38 -35.82
N ILE A 13 -9.59 -9.30 -35.08
CA ILE A 13 -8.19 -8.90 -34.80
C ILE A 13 -7.52 -9.95 -33.91
N GLN A 14 -8.16 -10.36 -32.81
CA GLN A 14 -7.59 -11.32 -31.87
C GLN A 14 -7.34 -12.70 -32.49
N THR A 15 -8.23 -13.14 -33.37
CA THR A 15 -8.09 -14.43 -34.08
C THR A 15 -7.19 -14.35 -35.32
N GLN A 16 -6.56 -13.19 -35.57
CA GLN A 16 -5.66 -12.96 -36.71
C GLN A 16 -6.29 -13.31 -38.10
N GLN A 17 -7.59 -13.08 -38.22
CA GLN A 17 -8.34 -13.38 -39.47
C GLN A 17 -8.30 -12.22 -40.48
N LEU A 18 -7.64 -11.09 -40.14
CA LEU A 18 -7.63 -9.89 -40.96
C LEU A 18 -6.30 -9.76 -41.71
N ASP A 19 -6.38 -9.46 -43.00
CA ASP A 19 -5.21 -9.07 -43.77
C ASP A 19 -4.80 -7.62 -43.51
N ALA A 20 -3.59 -7.25 -43.97
CA ALA A 20 -3.00 -5.92 -43.78
C ALA A 20 -3.87 -4.80 -44.37
N GLN A 21 -4.54 -5.05 -45.50
CA GLN A 21 -5.37 -4.06 -46.18
C GLN A 21 -6.66 -3.79 -45.34
N THR A 22 -7.28 -4.85 -44.84
CA THR A 22 -8.47 -4.75 -43.99
C THR A 22 -8.13 -4.06 -42.67
N LEU A 23 -7.01 -4.39 -42.03
CA LEU A 23 -6.52 -3.70 -40.82
C LEU A 23 -6.29 -2.22 -41.06
N SER A 24 -5.69 -1.84 -42.22
CA SER A 24 -5.52 -0.42 -42.56
C SER A 24 -6.84 0.30 -42.75
N HIS A 25 -7.81 -0.34 -43.40
CA HIS A 25 -9.12 0.26 -43.60
C HIS A 25 -9.88 0.46 -42.25
N ILE A 26 -9.80 -0.52 -41.34
CA ILE A 26 -10.38 -0.40 -40.00
C ILE A 26 -9.69 0.71 -39.24
N LYS A 27 -8.36 0.79 -39.28
CA LYS A 27 -7.58 1.89 -38.68
C LYS A 27 -8.09 3.24 -39.16
N ASP A 28 -8.14 3.46 -40.49
CA ASP A 28 -8.51 4.75 -41.07
C ASP A 28 -9.96 5.13 -40.71
N THR A 29 -10.88 4.16 -40.71
CA THR A 29 -12.28 4.35 -40.31
C THR A 29 -12.43 4.74 -38.84
N LEU A 30 -11.72 4.02 -37.93
CA LEU A 30 -11.80 4.30 -36.51
C LEU A 30 -11.06 5.56 -36.11
N TRP A 31 -9.95 5.88 -36.79
CA TRP A 31 -9.26 7.15 -36.59
C TRP A 31 -10.14 8.34 -37.01
N GLU A 32 -10.75 8.28 -38.18
CA GLU A 32 -11.67 9.34 -38.61
C GLU A 32 -12.88 9.48 -37.68
N TYR A 33 -13.40 8.35 -37.19
CA TYR A 33 -14.46 8.38 -36.18
C TYR A 33 -13.99 9.04 -34.88
N ALA A 34 -12.83 8.63 -34.32
CA ALA A 34 -12.28 9.18 -33.09
C ALA A 34 -12.01 10.70 -33.24
N ARG A 35 -11.41 11.11 -34.35
CA ARG A 35 -11.15 12.50 -34.67
C ARG A 35 -12.44 13.35 -34.68
N ARG A 36 -13.51 12.83 -35.24
CA ARG A 36 -14.81 13.52 -35.33
C ARG A 36 -15.51 13.58 -33.97
N ALA A 37 -15.56 12.44 -33.26
CA ALA A 37 -16.31 12.34 -32.01
C ALA A 37 -15.59 12.94 -30.79
N TYR A 38 -14.26 12.93 -30.78
CA TYR A 38 -13.46 13.34 -29.63
C TYR A 38 -12.51 14.53 -29.90
N GLY A 39 -12.32 14.89 -31.17
CA GLY A 39 -11.44 16.01 -31.53
C GLY A 39 -12.08 17.38 -31.47
N SER A 40 -13.42 17.48 -31.49
CA SER A 40 -14.16 18.72 -31.46
C SER A 40 -14.30 19.38 -30.09
N GLY A 41 -14.09 18.62 -29.02
CA GLY A 41 -14.35 19.05 -27.63
C GLY A 41 -15.84 19.09 -27.25
N ASP A 42 -16.73 18.72 -28.15
CA ASP A 42 -18.17 18.69 -27.93
C ASP A 42 -18.56 17.48 -27.08
N GLN A 43 -18.98 17.72 -25.84
CA GLN A 43 -19.36 16.66 -24.90
C GLN A 43 -20.66 15.94 -25.30
N ASP A 44 -21.52 16.59 -26.04
CA ASP A 44 -22.80 15.99 -26.48
C ASP A 44 -22.61 14.93 -27.57
N GLN A 45 -21.44 14.92 -28.22
CA GLN A 45 -21.08 13.93 -29.25
C GLN A 45 -20.36 12.71 -28.68
N VAL A 46 -20.01 12.71 -27.39
CA VAL A 46 -19.26 11.63 -26.76
C VAL A 46 -20.13 10.38 -26.62
N ASP A 47 -19.54 9.24 -26.94
CA ASP A 47 -20.18 7.93 -26.80
C ASP A 47 -20.57 7.61 -25.35
N PRO A 48 -21.62 6.81 -25.12
CA PRO A 48 -21.91 6.29 -23.80
C PRO A 48 -20.78 5.38 -23.27
N PRO A 49 -20.62 5.26 -21.94
CA PRO A 49 -19.47 4.56 -21.31
C PRO A 49 -19.19 3.16 -21.86
N SER A 50 -20.22 2.38 -22.15
CA SER A 50 -20.08 1.03 -22.73
C SER A 50 -19.44 1.04 -24.13
N LEU A 51 -19.78 2.02 -24.95
CA LEU A 51 -19.20 2.18 -26.28
C LEU A 51 -17.78 2.75 -26.20
N GLN A 52 -17.53 3.69 -25.27
CA GLN A 52 -16.17 4.20 -25.00
C GLN A 52 -15.22 3.07 -24.60
N ASN A 53 -15.65 2.17 -23.68
CA ASN A 53 -14.85 1.03 -23.25
C ASN A 53 -14.52 0.10 -24.43
N LYS A 54 -15.52 -0.19 -25.26
CA LYS A 54 -15.34 -1.08 -26.41
C LYS A 54 -14.46 -0.43 -27.50
N LEU A 55 -14.63 0.85 -27.76
CA LEU A 55 -13.80 1.60 -28.69
C LEU A 55 -12.33 1.60 -28.21
N THR A 56 -12.12 1.91 -26.93
CA THR A 56 -10.76 1.88 -26.33
C THR A 56 -10.11 0.51 -26.49
N GLN A 57 -10.85 -0.56 -26.21
CA GLN A 57 -10.38 -1.94 -26.40
C GLN A 57 -9.99 -2.20 -27.86
N THR A 58 -10.85 -1.81 -28.81
CA THR A 58 -10.56 -1.99 -30.24
C THR A 58 -9.32 -1.22 -30.69
N LEU A 59 -9.19 0.03 -30.23
CA LEU A 59 -8.00 0.85 -30.51
C LEU A 59 -6.73 0.24 -29.92
N THR A 60 -6.83 -0.36 -28.73
CA THR A 60 -5.70 -1.07 -28.10
C THR A 60 -5.28 -2.31 -28.91
N PHE A 61 -6.23 -3.09 -29.43
CA PHE A 61 -5.91 -4.23 -30.31
C PHE A 61 -5.30 -3.78 -31.63
N LEU A 62 -5.76 -2.67 -32.22
CA LEU A 62 -5.14 -2.08 -33.39
C LEU A 62 -3.73 -1.57 -33.09
N PHE A 63 -3.53 -0.95 -31.92
CA PHE A 63 -2.19 -0.58 -31.46
C PHE A 63 -1.26 -1.80 -31.43
N ILE A 64 -1.67 -2.89 -30.80
CA ILE A 64 -0.87 -4.13 -30.74
C ILE A 64 -0.52 -4.65 -32.13
N ALA A 65 -1.47 -4.62 -33.07
CA ALA A 65 -1.30 -5.13 -34.41
C ALA A 65 -0.46 -4.22 -35.32
N LEU A 66 -0.56 -2.90 -35.19
CA LEU A 66 -0.07 -1.95 -36.17
C LEU A 66 1.05 -0.99 -35.68
N TYR A 67 1.26 -0.89 -34.36
CA TYR A 67 2.22 0.09 -33.81
C TYR A 67 3.67 -0.12 -34.28
N LYS A 68 4.05 -1.36 -34.54
CA LYS A 68 5.38 -1.69 -35.08
C LYS A 68 5.49 -1.31 -36.57
N HIS A 69 4.44 -1.60 -37.33
CA HIS A 69 4.37 -1.38 -38.78
C HIS A 69 2.92 -1.07 -39.17
N GLY A 70 2.68 0.13 -39.70
CA GLY A 70 1.39 0.55 -40.24
C GLY A 70 0.65 1.62 -39.44
N TRP A 71 1.03 1.85 -38.17
CA TRP A 71 0.56 2.98 -37.37
C TRP A 71 1.58 3.38 -36.31
N GLU A 72 2.77 3.71 -36.73
CA GLU A 72 3.90 4.08 -35.86
C GLU A 72 3.60 5.38 -35.07
N GLY A 73 2.80 6.28 -35.63
CA GLY A 73 2.35 7.54 -34.99
C GLY A 73 1.08 7.40 -34.16
N PHE A 74 0.65 6.20 -33.79
CA PHE A 74 -0.59 5.97 -33.04
C PHE A 74 -0.75 6.90 -31.82
N LEU A 75 0.25 6.96 -30.95
CA LEU A 75 0.16 7.82 -29.77
C LEU A 75 0.21 9.31 -30.09
N ASP A 76 0.95 9.72 -31.11
CA ASP A 76 0.97 11.13 -31.57
C ASP A 76 -0.38 11.59 -32.11
N ASP A 77 -1.07 10.72 -32.87
CA ASP A 77 -2.39 11.02 -33.42
C ASP A 77 -3.41 11.24 -32.28
N PHE A 78 -3.47 10.35 -31.28
CA PHE A 78 -4.38 10.51 -30.15
C PHE A 78 -3.96 11.62 -29.19
N LEU A 79 -2.66 11.88 -29.03
CA LEU A 79 -2.15 13.01 -28.29
C LEU A 79 -2.59 14.34 -28.91
N ALA A 80 -2.64 14.42 -30.24
CA ALA A 80 -3.12 15.63 -30.95
C ALA A 80 -4.58 15.94 -30.65
N LEU A 81 -5.42 14.92 -30.39
CA LEU A 81 -6.83 15.13 -30.02
C LEU A 81 -7.00 15.79 -28.65
N THR A 82 -5.98 15.83 -27.81
CA THR A 82 -6.07 16.44 -26.47
C THR A 82 -6.05 17.98 -26.49
N SER A 83 -5.86 18.58 -27.68
CA SER A 83 -5.77 20.01 -27.90
C SER A 83 -6.78 20.43 -28.96
N LEU A 84 -7.57 21.47 -28.68
CA LEU A 84 -8.49 22.08 -29.66
C LEU A 84 -7.75 22.98 -30.65
N GLN A 85 -6.66 23.60 -30.21
CA GLN A 85 -5.82 24.47 -31.00
C GLN A 85 -4.37 23.97 -30.91
N ASN A 86 -3.65 23.93 -32.01
CA ASN A 86 -2.25 23.45 -32.04
C ASN A 86 -1.25 24.36 -31.29
N ASN A 87 -1.64 24.88 -30.12
CA ASN A 87 -0.87 25.79 -29.28
C ASN A 87 -0.19 25.16 -28.08
N GLY A 88 -0.20 23.81 -27.99
CA GLY A 88 0.38 23.06 -26.86
C GLY A 88 -0.49 23.02 -25.58
N SER A 89 -1.66 23.71 -25.58
CA SER A 89 -2.62 23.64 -24.48
C SER A 89 -3.37 22.30 -24.51
N ARG A 90 -3.57 21.66 -23.35
CA ARG A 90 -4.42 20.47 -23.20
C ARG A 90 -5.81 20.92 -22.79
N ASP A 91 -6.59 21.41 -23.74
CA ASP A 91 -7.89 22.06 -23.52
C ASP A 91 -9.09 21.25 -24.01
N ASN A 92 -8.88 20.09 -24.64
CA ASN A 92 -9.93 19.20 -25.10
C ASN A 92 -10.18 18.06 -24.11
N LEU A 93 -11.18 18.22 -23.23
CA LEU A 93 -11.55 17.23 -22.21
C LEU A 93 -11.84 15.85 -22.82
N THR A 94 -12.61 15.79 -23.91
CA THR A 94 -13.03 14.51 -24.52
C THR A 94 -11.84 13.77 -25.11
N GLY A 95 -10.92 14.47 -25.75
CA GLY A 95 -9.67 13.94 -26.26
C GLY A 95 -8.74 13.47 -25.15
N ILE A 96 -8.62 14.24 -24.06
CA ILE A 96 -7.81 13.88 -22.88
C ILE A 96 -8.31 12.57 -22.26
N VAL A 97 -9.62 12.47 -22.01
CA VAL A 97 -10.22 11.25 -21.42
C VAL A 97 -10.02 10.04 -22.32
N LEU A 98 -10.21 10.19 -23.64
CA LEU A 98 -9.95 9.09 -24.59
C LEU A 98 -8.47 8.67 -24.55
N TYR A 99 -7.54 9.63 -24.57
CA TYR A 99 -6.10 9.32 -24.55
C TYR A 99 -5.67 8.61 -23.26
N LEU A 100 -6.14 9.09 -22.10
CA LEU A 100 -5.88 8.43 -20.82
C LEU A 100 -6.45 7.00 -20.77
N ARG A 101 -7.65 6.77 -21.30
CA ARG A 101 -8.24 5.44 -21.42
C ARG A 101 -7.38 4.51 -22.29
N ILE A 102 -6.91 5.01 -23.43
CA ILE A 102 -6.01 4.26 -24.33
C ILE A 102 -4.72 3.90 -23.60
N LEU A 103 -4.07 4.85 -22.93
CA LEU A 103 -2.85 4.59 -22.17
C LEU A 103 -3.06 3.53 -21.06
N GLY A 104 -4.16 3.64 -20.32
CA GLY A 104 -4.53 2.63 -19.32
C GLY A 104 -4.74 1.25 -19.94
N SER A 105 -5.50 1.15 -21.03
CA SER A 105 -5.79 -0.09 -21.73
C SER A 105 -4.54 -0.71 -22.37
N ILE A 106 -3.63 0.09 -22.92
CA ILE A 106 -2.34 -0.39 -23.42
C ILE A 106 -1.56 -1.07 -22.29
N HIS A 107 -1.47 -0.43 -21.10
CA HIS A 107 -0.80 -1.03 -19.96
C HIS A 107 -1.45 -2.39 -19.60
N ASP A 108 -2.75 -2.44 -19.46
CA ASP A 108 -3.49 -3.65 -19.06
C ASP A 108 -3.24 -4.81 -20.05
N GLU A 109 -3.09 -4.51 -21.33
CA GLU A 109 -2.83 -5.53 -22.36
C GLU A 109 -1.36 -5.96 -22.46
N ILE A 110 -0.39 -5.06 -22.32
CA ILE A 110 1.02 -5.40 -22.62
C ILE A 110 1.94 -5.44 -21.40
N ALA A 111 1.54 -4.86 -20.27
CA ALA A 111 2.42 -4.66 -19.12
C ALA A 111 1.87 -5.21 -17.79
N ASP A 112 0.58 -5.49 -17.68
CA ASP A 112 0.02 -6.08 -16.47
C ASP A 112 0.60 -7.48 -16.24
N VAL A 113 1.30 -7.63 -15.10
CA VAL A 113 1.99 -8.86 -14.69
C VAL A 113 1.08 -9.87 -14.00
N ILE A 114 -0.12 -9.46 -13.60
CA ILE A 114 -1.11 -10.34 -12.94
C ILE A 114 -1.71 -11.31 -13.96
N VAL A 115 -1.84 -10.87 -15.20
CA VAL A 115 -2.40 -11.67 -16.28
C VAL A 115 -1.34 -12.61 -16.84
N THR A 116 -1.55 -13.92 -16.68
CA THR A 116 -0.70 -14.95 -17.30
C THR A 116 -0.94 -14.99 -18.81
N ARG A 117 0.11 -14.85 -19.58
CA ARG A 117 0.08 -14.83 -21.06
C ARG A 117 0.98 -15.91 -21.66
N PRO A 118 0.64 -16.43 -22.87
CA PRO A 118 1.52 -17.32 -23.61
C PRO A 118 2.88 -16.66 -23.94
N ASP A 119 3.94 -17.46 -24.10
CA ASP A 119 5.30 -16.97 -24.35
C ASP A 119 5.41 -16.08 -25.59
N GLU A 120 4.67 -16.37 -26.64
CA GLU A 120 4.64 -15.55 -27.87
C GLU A 120 4.08 -14.15 -27.60
N GLU A 121 3.03 -14.05 -26.76
CA GLU A 121 2.48 -12.76 -26.36
C GLU A 121 3.42 -12.00 -25.43
N VAL A 122 4.08 -12.68 -24.51
CA VAL A 122 5.10 -12.08 -23.63
C VAL A 122 6.23 -11.48 -24.45
N LYS A 123 6.71 -12.20 -25.47
CA LYS A 123 7.75 -11.71 -26.39
C LYS A 123 7.29 -10.48 -27.17
N ARG A 124 6.11 -10.56 -27.81
CA ARG A 124 5.48 -9.44 -28.52
C ARG A 124 5.34 -8.21 -27.62
N ASN A 125 4.80 -8.41 -26.41
CA ASN A 125 4.56 -7.32 -25.45
C ASN A 125 5.88 -6.69 -24.97
N THR A 126 6.94 -7.48 -24.83
CA THR A 126 8.29 -6.96 -24.53
C THR A 126 8.81 -6.06 -25.65
N GLU A 127 8.69 -6.51 -26.90
CA GLU A 127 9.08 -5.71 -28.08
C GLU A 127 8.28 -4.40 -28.15
N LEU A 128 6.97 -4.44 -27.88
CA LEU A 128 6.12 -3.24 -27.87
C LEU A 128 6.51 -2.26 -26.76
N LYS A 129 6.82 -2.76 -25.55
CA LYS A 129 7.32 -1.91 -24.45
C LYS A 129 8.66 -1.25 -24.80
N ASP A 130 9.56 -1.97 -25.45
CA ASP A 130 10.85 -1.41 -25.88
C ASP A 130 10.68 -0.34 -26.95
N LEU A 131 9.78 -0.56 -27.91
CA LEU A 131 9.44 0.46 -28.91
C LEU A 131 8.80 1.70 -28.28
N LEU A 132 7.87 1.53 -27.31
CA LEU A 132 7.25 2.63 -26.57
C LEU A 132 8.31 3.44 -25.81
N ARG A 133 9.24 2.77 -25.12
CA ARG A 133 10.34 3.44 -24.40
C ARG A 133 11.21 4.29 -25.34
N ALA A 134 11.48 3.76 -26.53
CA ALA A 134 12.32 4.45 -27.51
C ALA A 134 11.63 5.63 -28.22
N ARG A 135 10.30 5.60 -28.40
CA ARG A 135 9.58 6.56 -29.24
C ARG A 135 8.73 7.56 -28.46
N ASP A 136 7.94 7.08 -27.50
CA ASP A 136 6.77 7.83 -27.05
C ASP A 136 6.71 8.08 -25.55
N VAL A 137 7.38 7.29 -24.70
CA VAL A 137 7.26 7.40 -23.24
C VAL A 137 7.61 8.80 -22.71
N GLN A 138 8.59 9.48 -23.31
CA GLN A 138 8.92 10.87 -22.95
C GLN A 138 7.77 11.83 -23.23
N LYS A 139 7.10 11.69 -24.40
CA LYS A 139 5.93 12.51 -24.76
C LYS A 139 4.74 12.24 -23.84
N VAL A 140 4.55 10.97 -23.50
CA VAL A 140 3.50 10.56 -22.55
C VAL A 140 3.75 11.13 -21.16
N ALA A 141 5.00 11.09 -20.67
CA ALA A 141 5.35 11.70 -19.38
C ALA A 141 5.13 13.23 -19.38
N ALA A 142 5.53 13.91 -20.46
CA ALA A 142 5.27 15.34 -20.63
C ALA A 142 3.76 15.66 -20.66
N PHE A 143 2.97 14.82 -21.33
CA PHE A 143 1.51 14.95 -21.33
C PHE A 143 0.92 14.84 -19.91
N TRP A 144 1.36 13.88 -19.08
CA TRP A 144 0.91 13.78 -17.69
C TRP A 144 1.25 15.05 -16.88
N GLN A 145 2.45 15.59 -17.05
CA GLN A 145 2.85 16.85 -16.41
C GLN A 145 1.93 18.01 -16.86
N ASP A 146 1.66 18.12 -18.17
CA ASP A 146 0.75 19.12 -18.71
C ASP A 146 -0.65 19.01 -18.07
N ILE A 147 -1.19 17.80 -17.96
CA ILE A 147 -2.51 17.58 -17.37
C ILE A 147 -2.51 17.94 -15.88
N LEU A 148 -1.55 17.45 -15.09
CA LEU A 148 -1.46 17.77 -13.68
C LEU A 148 -1.31 19.28 -13.43
N ALA A 149 -0.55 19.99 -14.29
CA ALA A 149 -0.37 21.43 -14.18
C ALA A 149 -1.63 22.23 -14.56
N GLN A 150 -2.35 21.80 -15.63
CA GLN A 150 -3.44 22.57 -16.20
C GLN A 150 -4.83 22.22 -15.61
N TRP A 151 -5.00 20.98 -15.10
CA TRP A 151 -6.31 20.44 -14.72
C TRP A 151 -6.50 20.20 -13.22
N ARG A 152 -5.45 20.30 -12.39
CA ARG A 152 -5.53 19.97 -10.95
C ARG A 152 -6.62 20.76 -10.20
N ASP A 153 -6.92 21.99 -10.64
CA ASP A 153 -7.93 22.86 -10.03
C ASP A 153 -9.20 22.99 -10.89
N ARG A 154 -9.31 22.18 -11.96
CA ARG A 154 -10.43 22.27 -12.93
C ARG A 154 -11.30 21.02 -12.96
N ASN A 155 -10.72 19.84 -12.86
CA ASN A 155 -11.46 18.59 -13.00
C ASN A 155 -10.76 17.43 -12.27
N ASP A 156 -11.27 17.10 -11.11
CA ASP A 156 -10.72 16.03 -10.25
C ASP A 156 -10.74 14.66 -10.94
N ALA A 157 -11.76 14.34 -11.73
CA ALA A 157 -11.82 13.04 -12.41
C ALA A 157 -10.71 12.86 -13.46
N VAL A 158 -10.30 13.93 -14.14
CA VAL A 158 -9.16 13.89 -15.07
C VAL A 158 -7.85 13.71 -14.31
N VAL A 159 -7.68 14.41 -13.19
CA VAL A 159 -6.47 14.31 -12.37
C VAL A 159 -6.37 12.90 -11.76
N GLU A 160 -7.44 12.38 -11.17
CA GLU A 160 -7.50 11.02 -10.64
C GLU A 160 -7.14 9.98 -11.71
N MET A 161 -7.73 10.09 -12.90
CA MET A 161 -7.44 9.18 -14.01
C MET A 161 -5.97 9.26 -14.45
N THR A 162 -5.40 10.47 -14.49
CA THR A 162 -3.99 10.68 -14.84
C THR A 162 -3.08 10.01 -13.83
N LEU A 163 -3.33 10.20 -12.54
CA LEU A 163 -2.56 9.56 -11.45
C LEU A 163 -2.63 8.03 -11.53
N LYS A 164 -3.81 7.47 -11.76
CA LYS A 164 -3.98 6.02 -11.94
C LYS A 164 -3.20 5.47 -13.13
N VAL A 165 -3.15 6.22 -14.24
CA VAL A 165 -2.36 5.82 -15.42
C VAL A 165 -0.86 5.92 -15.13
N ILE A 166 -0.39 6.97 -14.45
CA ILE A 166 1.01 7.10 -14.01
C ILE A 166 1.39 5.89 -13.14
N GLY A 167 0.59 5.56 -12.13
CA GLY A 167 0.83 4.42 -11.23
C GLY A 167 0.97 3.11 -11.98
N LYS A 168 0.11 2.84 -12.98
CA LYS A 168 0.21 1.68 -13.85
C LYS A 168 1.54 1.64 -14.64
N TRP A 169 1.91 2.76 -15.25
CA TRP A 169 3.06 2.83 -16.18
C TRP A 169 4.41 2.84 -15.47
N VAL A 170 4.49 3.42 -14.25
CA VAL A 170 5.74 3.56 -13.51
C VAL A 170 6.49 2.24 -13.32
N SER A 171 5.78 1.13 -13.25
CA SER A 171 6.35 -0.20 -13.05
C SER A 171 7.39 -0.60 -14.13
N TRP A 172 7.24 -0.13 -15.36
CA TRP A 172 8.04 -0.57 -16.51
C TRP A 172 8.70 0.54 -17.34
N ILE A 173 8.42 1.83 -17.10
CA ILE A 173 9.10 2.97 -17.73
C ILE A 173 10.33 3.41 -16.93
N ASP A 174 11.14 4.32 -17.45
CA ASP A 174 12.23 4.93 -16.70
C ASP A 174 11.68 5.78 -15.56
N ILE A 175 12.14 5.50 -14.34
CA ILE A 175 11.65 6.15 -13.13
C ILE A 175 11.96 7.66 -13.11
N SER A 176 13.05 8.09 -13.73
CA SER A 176 13.47 9.49 -13.79
C SER A 176 12.46 10.39 -14.52
N LEU A 177 11.60 9.81 -15.35
CA LEU A 177 10.52 10.53 -16.02
C LEU A 177 9.40 10.98 -15.06
N ILE A 178 9.28 10.30 -13.91
CA ILE A 178 8.28 10.59 -12.89
C ILE A 178 8.93 11.14 -11.62
N VAL A 179 10.03 10.52 -11.16
CA VAL A 179 10.76 10.95 -9.97
C VAL A 179 11.79 12.01 -10.36
N ASN A 180 11.29 13.21 -10.61
CA ASN A 180 12.06 14.43 -10.86
C ASN A 180 11.37 15.62 -10.19
N GLN A 181 12.11 16.72 -9.99
CA GLN A 181 11.61 17.87 -9.24
C GLN A 181 10.33 18.47 -9.82
N ASP A 182 10.22 18.56 -11.15
CA ASP A 182 9.06 19.17 -11.81
C ASP A 182 7.79 18.36 -11.57
N THR A 183 7.86 17.03 -11.77
CA THR A 183 6.71 16.15 -11.51
C THR A 183 6.36 16.09 -10.03
N LEU A 184 7.36 16.02 -9.14
CA LEU A 184 7.12 15.96 -7.70
C LEU A 184 6.48 17.24 -7.16
N ASN A 185 6.84 18.42 -7.70
CA ASN A 185 6.18 19.67 -7.37
C ASN A 185 4.68 19.70 -7.77
N LEU A 186 4.27 18.86 -8.72
CA LEU A 186 2.86 18.68 -9.07
C LEU A 186 2.17 17.62 -8.21
N LEU A 187 2.88 16.56 -7.82
CA LEU A 187 2.30 15.41 -7.07
C LEU A 187 2.15 15.70 -5.58
N PHE A 188 3.15 16.28 -4.91
CA PHE A 188 3.09 16.51 -3.45
C PHE A 188 1.90 17.36 -2.99
N PRO A 189 1.51 18.46 -3.68
CA PRO A 189 0.32 19.21 -3.29
C PRO A 189 -0.98 18.40 -3.37
N LEU A 190 -1.03 17.37 -4.23
CA LEU A 190 -2.21 16.50 -4.35
C LEU A 190 -2.34 15.54 -3.16
N VAL A 191 -1.23 15.07 -2.60
CA VAL A 191 -1.21 14.24 -1.37
C VAL A 191 -1.70 15.04 -0.16
N GLY A 192 -1.34 16.33 -0.08
CA GLY A 192 -1.73 17.22 1.02
C GLY A 192 -3.12 17.86 0.87
N ARG A 193 -3.92 17.49 -0.13
CA ARG A 193 -5.26 18.06 -0.31
C ARG A 193 -6.16 17.75 0.88
N THR A 194 -6.85 18.79 1.34
CA THR A 194 -7.93 18.66 2.32
C THR A 194 -9.19 19.19 1.68
N GLN A 195 -10.18 18.32 1.49
CA GLN A 195 -11.50 18.76 1.01
C GLN A 195 -12.28 19.37 2.18
N PRO A 196 -13.03 20.47 1.96
CA PRO A 196 -13.84 21.10 3.02
C PRO A 196 -15.12 20.35 3.35
N THR A 197 -15.45 19.26 2.67
CA THR A 197 -16.67 18.46 2.86
C THR A 197 -16.31 17.01 3.17
N ASN A 198 -17.05 16.40 4.08
CA ASN A 198 -16.93 15.02 4.58
C ASN A 198 -17.05 13.94 3.49
N GLY A 199 -16.15 13.91 2.53
CA GLY A 199 -16.12 12.94 1.43
C GLY A 199 -14.71 12.48 1.12
N GLU A 200 -14.59 11.27 0.58
CA GLU A 200 -13.34 10.72 0.03
C GLU A 200 -12.69 11.70 -0.95
N ASP A 201 -11.44 12.05 -0.76
CA ASP A 201 -10.66 12.79 -1.75
C ASP A 201 -9.95 11.82 -2.71
N LYS A 202 -10.66 11.38 -3.75
CA LYS A 202 -10.16 10.42 -4.75
C LYS A 202 -8.86 10.85 -5.43
N VAL A 203 -8.61 12.14 -5.53
CA VAL A 203 -7.36 12.67 -6.10
C VAL A 203 -6.20 12.46 -5.13
N ARG A 204 -6.40 12.76 -3.85
CA ARG A 204 -5.42 12.53 -2.79
C ARG A 204 -5.07 11.04 -2.70
N ASP A 205 -6.09 10.20 -2.66
CA ASP A 205 -5.92 8.75 -2.54
C ASP A 205 -5.18 8.18 -3.77
N ALA A 206 -5.56 8.60 -4.99
CA ALA A 206 -4.86 8.22 -6.21
C ALA A 206 -3.41 8.74 -6.25
N ALA A 207 -3.12 9.89 -5.62
CA ALA A 207 -1.75 10.39 -5.51
C ALA A 207 -0.91 9.52 -4.56
N ILE A 208 -1.47 9.10 -3.42
CA ILE A 208 -0.80 8.20 -2.48
C ILE A 208 -0.56 6.82 -3.13
N ASP A 209 -1.55 6.29 -3.83
CA ASP A 209 -1.41 5.05 -4.60
C ASP A 209 -0.29 5.17 -5.65
N THR A 210 -0.19 6.32 -6.32
CA THR A 210 0.90 6.59 -7.27
C THR A 210 2.26 6.53 -6.59
N PHE A 211 2.42 7.12 -5.40
CA PHE A 211 3.67 7.00 -4.62
C PHE A 211 3.94 5.56 -4.17
N THR A 212 2.89 4.81 -3.83
CA THR A 212 2.99 3.40 -3.48
C THR A 212 3.54 2.57 -4.64
N GLU A 213 3.04 2.81 -5.87
CA GLU A 213 3.55 2.16 -7.08
C GLU A 213 4.98 2.61 -7.45
N ILE A 214 5.33 3.89 -7.23
CA ILE A 214 6.70 4.39 -7.38
C ILE A 214 7.65 3.63 -6.45
N VAL A 215 7.27 3.48 -5.18
CA VAL A 215 8.05 2.73 -4.21
C VAL A 215 8.11 1.24 -4.57
N ALA A 216 7.02 0.64 -5.00
CA ALA A 216 6.96 -0.78 -5.37
C ALA A 216 7.84 -1.15 -6.59
N LYS A 217 8.27 -0.15 -7.39
CA LYS A 217 9.10 -0.40 -8.57
C LYS A 217 10.39 -1.13 -8.21
N LYS A 218 10.65 -2.25 -8.90
CA LYS A 218 11.89 -3.04 -8.73
C LYS A 218 13.09 -2.28 -9.30
N MET A 219 14.13 -2.11 -8.49
CA MET A 219 15.39 -1.48 -8.85
C MET A 219 16.53 -1.97 -7.96
N LYS A 220 17.77 -1.54 -8.23
CA LYS A 220 18.92 -1.87 -7.38
C LYS A 220 18.76 -1.27 -5.98
N ALA A 221 19.35 -1.90 -4.99
CA ALA A 221 19.26 -1.48 -3.59
C ALA A 221 19.70 -0.01 -3.37
N SER A 222 20.83 0.37 -3.94
CA SER A 222 21.35 1.75 -3.87
C SER A 222 20.39 2.77 -4.44
N ASP A 223 19.85 2.49 -5.65
CA ASP A 223 18.93 3.37 -6.34
C ASP A 223 17.60 3.49 -5.59
N LYS A 224 17.13 2.37 -4.99
CA LYS A 224 15.93 2.33 -4.16
C LYS A 224 16.07 3.20 -2.92
N MET A 225 17.14 3.05 -2.18
CA MET A 225 17.36 3.85 -0.95
C MET A 225 17.52 5.33 -1.29
N ALA A 226 18.29 5.65 -2.33
CA ALA A 226 18.45 7.02 -2.82
C ALA A 226 17.10 7.63 -3.26
N MET A 227 16.25 6.87 -3.94
CA MET A 227 14.92 7.31 -4.35
C MET A 227 14.01 7.59 -3.14
N ILE A 228 13.93 6.67 -2.17
CA ILE A 228 13.10 6.85 -0.97
C ILE A 228 13.56 8.09 -0.19
N ALA A 229 14.86 8.28 -0.05
CA ALA A 229 15.43 9.46 0.59
C ALA A 229 15.11 10.75 -0.19
N PHE A 230 15.26 10.73 -1.52
CA PHE A 230 14.97 11.87 -2.39
C PHE A 230 13.48 12.28 -2.32
N LEU A 231 12.57 11.31 -2.26
CA LEU A 231 11.13 11.55 -2.10
C LEU A 231 10.75 12.14 -0.73
N ASN A 232 11.63 12.10 0.25
CA ASN A 232 11.39 12.59 1.63
C ASN A 232 10.04 12.13 2.22
N LEU A 233 9.66 10.88 1.93
CA LEU A 233 8.34 10.33 2.28
C LEU A 233 8.09 10.33 3.80
N GLY A 234 9.13 10.22 4.62
CA GLY A 234 9.00 10.28 6.08
C GLY A 234 8.35 11.58 6.56
N GLU A 235 8.75 12.72 6.00
CA GLU A 235 8.17 14.03 6.32
C GLU A 235 6.73 14.15 5.79
N VAL A 236 6.48 13.70 4.56
CA VAL A 236 5.14 13.72 3.96
C VAL A 236 4.16 12.88 4.79
N ILE A 237 4.57 11.68 5.20
CA ILE A 237 3.76 10.80 6.05
C ILE A 237 3.55 11.41 7.44
N SER A 238 4.57 12.04 8.04
CA SER A 238 4.43 12.76 9.31
C SER A 238 3.37 13.86 9.24
N GLN A 239 3.36 14.63 8.16
CA GLN A 239 2.37 15.69 7.93
C GLN A 239 0.96 15.11 7.76
N LEU A 240 0.81 14.00 7.03
CA LEU A 240 -0.48 13.31 6.87
C LEU A 240 -1.00 12.77 8.21
N ILE A 241 -0.17 12.10 8.99
CA ILE A 241 -0.52 11.57 10.33
C ILE A 241 -0.94 12.70 11.27
N SER A 242 -0.34 13.88 11.14
CA SER A 242 -0.66 15.06 11.96
C SER A 242 -1.89 15.84 11.44
N SER A 243 -2.42 15.49 10.29
CA SER A 243 -3.62 16.12 9.74
C SER A 243 -4.88 15.69 10.50
N PRO A 244 -5.96 16.49 10.52
CA PRO A 244 -7.21 16.11 11.19
C PRO A 244 -7.77 14.76 10.73
N ALA A 245 -7.58 14.42 9.47
CA ALA A 245 -8.06 13.16 8.88
C ALA A 245 -7.42 11.90 9.49
N LEU A 246 -6.19 11.99 10.03
CA LEU A 246 -5.48 10.85 10.62
C LEU A 246 -5.07 11.06 12.09
N SER A 247 -5.12 12.29 12.61
CA SER A 247 -4.78 12.58 14.02
C SER A 247 -5.93 12.30 14.97
N ASP A 248 -7.16 12.39 14.48
CA ASP A 248 -8.34 12.14 15.28
C ASP A 248 -8.50 10.63 15.53
N LEU A 249 -9.11 10.32 16.68
CA LEU A 249 -9.41 8.95 17.04
C LEU A 249 -10.67 8.45 16.32
N ARG A 250 -10.84 7.14 16.23
CA ARG A 250 -12.01 6.44 15.68
C ARG A 250 -13.37 6.98 16.14
N SER A 251 -13.43 7.49 17.37
CA SER A 251 -14.63 8.08 17.94
C SER A 251 -15.06 9.40 17.29
N THR A 252 -14.23 10.00 16.44
CA THR A 252 -14.52 11.24 15.73
C THR A 252 -14.94 10.98 14.31
N SER A 253 -15.92 11.74 13.79
CA SER A 253 -16.41 11.63 12.42
C SER A 253 -15.42 12.12 11.35
N SER A 254 -14.25 12.61 11.76
CA SER A 254 -13.22 13.17 10.88
C SER A 254 -12.12 12.18 10.51
N TYR A 255 -12.05 11.00 11.16
CA TYR A 255 -11.06 9.98 10.81
C TYR A 255 -11.37 9.35 9.47
N ASP A 256 -10.39 9.36 8.58
CA ASP A 256 -10.49 8.86 7.20
C ASP A 256 -9.79 7.50 7.09
N THR A 257 -10.58 6.42 7.11
CA THR A 257 -10.09 5.04 7.08
C THR A 257 -9.42 4.69 5.76
N ASP A 258 -9.91 5.19 4.63
CA ASP A 258 -9.36 4.91 3.31
C ASP A 258 -8.00 5.57 3.16
N LEU A 259 -7.87 6.82 3.60
CA LEU A 259 -6.57 7.49 3.68
C LEU A 259 -5.60 6.74 4.59
N ALA A 260 -6.06 6.32 5.77
CA ALA A 260 -5.22 5.58 6.72
C ALA A 260 -4.70 4.28 6.11
N GLU A 261 -5.55 3.53 5.42
CA GLU A 261 -5.17 2.28 4.73
C GLU A 261 -4.18 2.55 3.59
N ALA A 262 -4.42 3.56 2.76
CA ALA A 262 -3.53 3.93 1.67
C ALA A 262 -2.13 4.33 2.17
N VAL A 263 -2.06 5.16 3.23
CA VAL A 263 -0.77 5.55 3.84
C VAL A 263 -0.10 4.36 4.54
N ALA A 264 -0.87 3.48 5.20
CA ALA A 264 -0.33 2.26 5.80
C ALA A 264 0.29 1.33 4.74
N LYS A 265 -0.33 1.16 3.58
CA LYS A 265 0.24 0.41 2.44
C LYS A 265 1.56 1.00 1.96
N LEU A 266 1.62 2.33 1.83
CA LEU A 266 2.85 3.02 1.45
C LEU A 266 3.96 2.77 2.48
N VAL A 267 3.67 2.93 3.78
CA VAL A 267 4.63 2.67 4.87
C VAL A 267 5.09 1.20 4.85
N ASN A 268 4.16 0.26 4.70
CA ASN A 268 4.48 -1.16 4.61
C ASN A 268 5.46 -1.46 3.48
N ASN A 269 5.22 -0.91 2.28
CA ASN A 269 6.09 -1.13 1.13
C ASN A 269 7.49 -0.54 1.34
N VAL A 270 7.57 0.68 1.89
CA VAL A 270 8.87 1.31 2.22
C VAL A 270 9.65 0.48 3.22
N VAL A 271 9.02 0.05 4.33
CA VAL A 271 9.70 -0.74 5.36
C VAL A 271 10.11 -2.11 4.82
N SER A 272 9.28 -2.79 4.05
CA SER A 272 9.64 -4.06 3.42
C SER A 272 10.85 -3.93 2.48
N ASP A 273 10.93 -2.87 1.70
CA ASP A 273 12.10 -2.63 0.83
C ASP A 273 13.37 -2.29 1.64
N ILE A 274 13.24 -1.50 2.71
CA ILE A 274 14.36 -1.20 3.62
C ILE A 274 14.89 -2.50 4.25
N VAL A 275 14.01 -3.34 4.80
CA VAL A 275 14.39 -4.61 5.43
C VAL A 275 15.07 -5.53 4.42
N ARG A 276 14.54 -5.62 3.20
CA ARG A 276 15.15 -6.42 2.11
C ARG A 276 16.57 -5.97 1.80
N VAL A 277 16.84 -4.65 1.77
CA VAL A 277 18.18 -4.09 1.58
C VAL A 277 19.10 -4.42 2.76
N LEU A 278 18.60 -4.37 3.98
CA LEU A 278 19.37 -4.72 5.18
C LEU A 278 19.70 -6.22 5.27
N GLU A 279 18.84 -7.09 4.74
CA GLU A 279 19.07 -8.53 4.66
C GLU A 279 20.08 -8.92 3.58
N ASP A 280 20.25 -8.09 2.55
CA ASP A 280 21.20 -8.37 1.46
C ASP A 280 22.64 -8.14 1.93
N GLY A 281 23.38 -9.24 2.10
CA GLY A 281 24.80 -9.21 2.52
C GLY A 281 25.77 -8.63 1.48
N GLN A 282 25.31 -8.37 0.24
CA GLN A 282 26.15 -7.85 -0.85
C GLN A 282 26.02 -6.32 -1.01
N VAL A 283 25.17 -5.67 -0.22
CA VAL A 283 24.94 -4.23 -0.29
C VAL A 283 26.13 -3.47 0.28
N GLU A 284 26.52 -2.38 -0.39
CA GLU A 284 27.58 -1.48 0.01
C GLU A 284 27.28 -0.84 1.38
N ALA A 285 28.34 -0.55 2.16
CA ALA A 285 28.22 -0.02 3.51
C ALA A 285 27.45 1.32 3.57
N GLU A 286 27.60 2.17 2.57
CA GLU A 286 26.89 3.46 2.47
C GLU A 286 25.39 3.25 2.28
N THR A 287 24.99 2.37 1.36
CA THR A 287 23.58 2.01 1.12
C THR A 287 22.96 1.37 2.36
N ARG A 288 23.70 0.51 3.06
CA ARG A 288 23.27 -0.09 4.32
C ARG A 288 23.03 0.98 5.40
N ALA A 289 23.96 1.92 5.57
CA ALA A 289 23.83 3.00 6.54
C ALA A 289 22.61 3.90 6.23
N GLN A 290 22.36 4.17 4.95
CA GLN A 290 21.17 4.89 4.52
C GLN A 290 19.88 4.12 4.82
N ALA A 291 19.86 2.81 4.59
CA ALA A 291 18.73 1.95 4.93
C ALA A 291 18.47 1.92 6.45
N GLU A 292 19.51 1.86 7.28
CA GLU A 292 19.40 1.94 8.74
C GLU A 292 18.80 3.28 9.20
N GLN A 293 19.23 4.39 8.62
CA GLN A 293 18.67 5.70 8.91
C GLN A 293 17.18 5.79 8.49
N LEU A 294 16.84 5.30 7.31
CA LEU A 294 15.45 5.25 6.85
C LEU A 294 14.60 4.36 7.76
N LEU A 295 15.11 3.20 8.22
CA LEU A 295 14.39 2.35 9.16
C LEU A 295 14.05 3.09 10.45
N GLN A 296 14.98 3.85 11.02
CA GLN A 296 14.73 4.67 12.21
C GLN A 296 13.65 5.72 11.97
N THR A 297 13.61 6.32 10.78
CA THR A 297 12.58 7.30 10.39
C THR A 297 11.22 6.66 10.25
N PHE A 298 11.13 5.46 9.63
CA PHE A 298 9.87 4.83 9.30
C PHE A 298 9.29 3.94 10.40
N LEU A 299 10.09 3.48 11.36
CA LEU A 299 9.60 2.65 12.47
C LEU A 299 8.47 3.32 13.28
N PRO A 300 8.53 4.60 13.67
CA PRO A 300 7.43 5.26 14.35
C PRO A 300 6.14 5.30 13.50
N HIS A 301 6.25 5.49 12.19
CA HIS A 301 5.10 5.48 11.28
C HIS A 301 4.49 4.08 11.17
N LEU A 302 5.35 3.05 11.05
CA LEU A 302 4.92 1.65 11.05
C LEU A 302 4.13 1.32 12.32
N LEU A 303 4.67 1.68 13.49
CA LEU A 303 4.03 1.43 14.78
C LEU A 303 2.76 2.25 14.99
N ARG A 304 2.66 3.46 14.38
CA ARG A 304 1.42 4.25 14.39
C ARG A 304 0.28 3.49 13.71
N PHE A 305 0.49 2.98 12.49
CA PHE A 305 -0.54 2.22 11.76
C PHE A 305 -0.75 0.82 12.33
N PHE A 306 0.29 0.19 12.87
CA PHE A 306 0.15 -1.06 13.61
C PHE A 306 -0.74 -0.92 14.85
N SER A 307 -0.69 0.23 15.53
CA SER A 307 -1.49 0.54 16.72
C SER A 307 -2.83 1.20 16.38
N ASP A 308 -3.21 1.23 15.11
CA ASP A 308 -4.50 1.79 14.70
C ASP A 308 -5.67 1.03 15.32
N GLU A 309 -6.75 1.73 15.62
CA GLU A 309 -7.96 1.13 16.19
C GLU A 309 -8.63 0.16 15.21
N TYR A 310 -8.57 0.46 13.90
CA TYR A 310 -9.11 -0.40 12.85
C TYR A 310 -8.16 -1.57 12.56
N ASP A 311 -8.68 -2.79 12.69
CA ASP A 311 -7.90 -4.03 12.53
C ASP A 311 -7.42 -4.25 11.09
N GLU A 312 -8.14 -3.75 10.11
CA GLU A 312 -7.76 -3.77 8.70
C GLU A 312 -6.49 -2.93 8.46
N ILE A 313 -6.42 -1.74 9.05
CA ILE A 313 -5.26 -0.86 8.94
C ILE A 313 -4.05 -1.48 9.64
N CYS A 314 -4.24 -1.99 10.86
CA CYS A 314 -3.20 -2.75 11.58
C CYS A 314 -2.70 -3.92 10.72
N SER A 315 -3.61 -4.68 10.14
CA SER A 315 -3.30 -5.88 9.33
C SER A 315 -2.44 -5.56 8.11
N THR A 316 -2.58 -4.36 7.54
CA THR A 316 -1.82 -3.90 6.37
C THR A 316 -0.31 -3.85 6.62
N VAL A 317 0.12 -3.54 7.85
CA VAL A 317 1.55 -3.38 8.20
C VAL A 317 2.17 -4.57 8.92
N ILE A 318 1.39 -5.62 9.22
CA ILE A 318 1.90 -6.81 9.91
C ILE A 318 3.02 -7.50 9.11
N ALA A 319 2.91 -7.52 7.78
CA ALA A 319 3.90 -8.20 6.94
C ALA A 319 5.30 -7.59 7.10
N SER A 320 5.44 -6.28 6.94
CA SER A 320 6.73 -5.60 7.08
C SER A 320 7.28 -5.63 8.51
N LEU A 321 6.40 -5.62 9.53
CA LEU A 321 6.83 -5.81 10.91
C LEU A 321 7.36 -7.24 11.15
N SER A 322 6.73 -8.24 10.57
CA SER A 322 7.20 -9.65 10.62
C SER A 322 8.56 -9.82 9.93
N ASP A 323 8.75 -9.18 8.76
CA ASP A 323 10.02 -9.17 8.04
C ASP A 323 11.12 -8.51 8.88
N LEU A 324 10.82 -7.35 9.48
CA LEU A 324 11.74 -6.65 10.38
C LEU A 324 12.15 -7.54 11.56
N LEU A 325 11.23 -8.18 12.25
CA LEU A 325 11.54 -9.07 13.37
C LEU A 325 12.37 -10.28 12.92
N THR A 326 12.11 -10.80 11.73
CA THR A 326 12.90 -11.88 11.13
C THR A 326 14.33 -11.44 10.85
N PHE A 327 14.53 -10.24 10.34
CA PHE A 327 15.84 -9.63 10.15
C PHE A 327 16.57 -9.44 11.49
N LEU A 328 15.91 -8.85 12.49
CA LEU A 328 16.50 -8.62 13.82
C LEU A 328 16.94 -9.95 14.49
N ARG A 329 16.19 -11.03 14.30
CA ARG A 329 16.55 -12.35 14.82
C ARG A 329 17.83 -12.92 14.21
N LYS A 330 18.10 -12.61 12.94
CA LYS A 330 19.32 -13.03 12.24
C LYS A 330 20.55 -12.17 12.60
N ALA A 331 20.35 -10.93 13.03
CA ALA A 331 21.40 -10.00 13.38
C ALA A 331 22.00 -10.34 14.75
N LYS A 332 23.02 -11.21 14.80
CA LYS A 332 23.71 -11.61 16.03
C LYS A 332 25.20 -11.32 15.92
N PRO A 333 25.83 -10.61 16.90
CA PRO A 333 25.20 -9.97 18.07
C PRO A 333 24.28 -8.80 17.65
N LEU A 334 23.18 -8.61 18.40
CA LEU A 334 22.21 -7.56 18.08
C LEU A 334 22.81 -6.18 18.39
N PRO A 335 22.94 -5.28 17.40
CA PRO A 335 23.43 -3.93 17.63
C PRO A 335 22.51 -3.12 18.57
N PRO A 336 23.04 -2.20 19.39
CA PRO A 336 22.24 -1.41 20.33
C PRO A 336 21.09 -0.63 19.66
N ALA A 337 21.31 -0.12 18.45
CA ALA A 337 20.29 0.60 17.69
C ALA A 337 19.08 -0.30 17.35
N TYR A 338 19.31 -1.57 17.04
CA TYR A 338 18.26 -2.54 16.77
C TYR A 338 17.59 -3.07 18.06
N SER A 339 18.41 -3.26 19.14
CA SER A 339 17.86 -3.63 20.44
C SER A 339 16.88 -2.58 20.96
N ALA A 340 17.16 -1.29 20.75
CA ALA A 340 16.26 -0.19 21.14
C ALA A 340 14.90 -0.22 20.44
N MET A 341 14.78 -0.88 19.28
CA MET A 341 13.52 -1.00 18.54
C MET A 341 12.55 -2.03 19.17
N LEU A 342 13.06 -3.01 19.89
CA LEU A 342 12.28 -4.16 20.39
C LEU A 342 11.26 -3.75 21.44
N SER A 343 11.61 -2.88 22.38
CA SER A 343 10.70 -2.44 23.44
C SER A 343 9.45 -1.72 22.91
N PRO A 344 9.54 -0.69 22.04
CA PRO A 344 8.36 -0.07 21.44
C PRO A 344 7.54 -1.05 20.59
N ILE A 345 8.19 -1.97 19.86
CA ILE A 345 7.49 -3.01 19.07
C ILE A 345 6.69 -3.93 20.00
N LEU A 346 7.31 -4.48 21.04
CA LEU A 346 6.64 -5.39 21.98
C LEU A 346 5.46 -4.71 22.70
N ASN A 347 5.66 -3.47 23.14
CA ASN A 347 4.59 -2.70 23.78
C ASN A 347 3.41 -2.43 22.83
N ALA A 348 3.69 -2.16 21.55
CA ALA A 348 2.64 -1.98 20.54
C ALA A 348 1.86 -3.30 20.31
N ILE A 349 2.56 -4.44 20.22
CA ILE A 349 1.94 -5.77 20.07
C ILE A 349 1.02 -6.06 21.25
N ILE A 350 1.51 -5.90 22.48
CA ILE A 350 0.73 -6.16 23.70
C ILE A 350 -0.53 -5.28 23.73
N ARG A 351 -0.39 -3.97 23.48
CA ARG A 351 -1.55 -3.05 23.47
C ARG A 351 -2.59 -3.43 22.43
N LYS A 352 -2.16 -3.87 21.24
CA LYS A 352 -3.08 -4.27 20.17
C LYS A 352 -3.81 -5.59 20.46
N MET A 353 -3.33 -6.39 21.42
CA MET A 353 -4.04 -7.58 21.90
C MET A 353 -5.16 -7.28 22.91
N ARG A 354 -5.29 -6.03 23.39
CA ARG A 354 -6.40 -5.60 24.23
C ARG A 354 -7.67 -5.45 23.39
N TYR A 355 -8.79 -5.90 23.93
CA TYR A 355 -10.10 -5.57 23.33
C TYR A 355 -10.30 -4.07 23.21
N ASP A 356 -10.92 -3.62 22.15
CA ASP A 356 -11.22 -2.19 21.97
C ASP A 356 -12.38 -1.71 22.85
N GLU A 357 -12.57 -0.38 22.91
CA GLU A 357 -13.58 0.23 23.77
C GLU A 357 -15.02 -0.06 23.34
N THR A 358 -15.21 -0.48 22.08
CA THR A 358 -16.54 -0.82 21.54
C THR A 358 -16.92 -2.27 21.80
N SER A 359 -15.94 -3.15 22.12
CA SER A 359 -16.20 -4.56 22.41
C SER A 359 -17.03 -4.73 23.67
N SER A 360 -18.12 -5.48 23.60
CA SER A 360 -18.98 -5.85 24.70
C SER A 360 -18.95 -7.36 24.94
N TRP A 361 -18.84 -7.76 26.21
CA TRP A 361 -18.80 -9.16 26.57
C TRP A 361 -20.19 -9.80 26.49
N GLY A 362 -20.35 -10.85 25.69
CA GLY A 362 -21.54 -11.71 25.71
C GLY A 362 -22.70 -11.30 24.81
N ASN A 363 -22.53 -10.34 23.90
CA ASN A 363 -23.53 -10.00 22.89
C ASN A 363 -23.50 -10.99 21.73
N GLU A 364 -24.65 -11.63 21.43
CA GLU A 364 -24.75 -12.60 20.31
C GLU A 364 -24.52 -11.94 18.94
N ASP A 365 -24.80 -10.67 18.79
CA ASP A 365 -24.64 -9.92 17.53
C ASP A 365 -23.15 -9.60 17.19
N GLU A 366 -22.25 -9.75 18.15
CA GLU A 366 -20.80 -9.44 17.99
C GLU A 366 -19.91 -10.69 17.76
N GLN A 367 -20.50 -11.87 17.56
CA GLN A 367 -19.72 -13.12 17.42
C GLN A 367 -18.75 -13.10 16.22
N THR A 368 -19.09 -12.37 15.16
CA THR A 368 -18.22 -12.24 13.98
C THR A 368 -17.00 -11.39 14.30
N ASP A 369 -17.21 -10.22 14.91
CA ASP A 369 -16.15 -9.27 15.28
C ASP A 369 -15.19 -9.90 16.29
N GLU A 370 -15.73 -10.68 17.25
CA GLU A 370 -14.89 -11.43 18.19
C GLU A 370 -14.05 -12.49 17.49
N ALA A 371 -14.61 -13.23 16.54
CA ALA A 371 -13.85 -14.23 15.79
C ALA A 371 -12.72 -13.60 14.98
N GLU A 372 -12.95 -12.45 14.34
CA GLU A 372 -11.95 -11.70 13.60
C GLU A 372 -10.84 -11.19 14.53
N PHE A 373 -11.19 -10.65 15.68
CA PHE A 373 -10.23 -10.22 16.69
C PHE A 373 -9.38 -11.39 17.23
N GLN A 374 -9.99 -12.57 17.47
CA GLN A 374 -9.23 -13.75 17.89
C GLN A 374 -8.25 -14.23 16.80
N GLU A 375 -8.61 -14.12 15.52
CA GLU A 375 -7.67 -14.38 14.43
C GLU A 375 -6.53 -13.35 14.38
N LEU A 376 -6.82 -12.07 14.62
CA LEU A 376 -5.79 -11.06 14.77
C LEU A 376 -4.87 -11.36 15.95
N ARG A 377 -5.41 -11.70 17.13
CA ARG A 377 -4.60 -12.10 18.30
C ARG A 377 -3.63 -13.25 17.99
N LYS A 378 -4.05 -14.26 17.22
CA LYS A 378 -3.16 -15.37 16.78
C LYS A 378 -1.99 -14.84 15.94
N ARG A 379 -2.24 -13.91 15.02
CA ARG A 379 -1.18 -13.28 14.21
C ARG A 379 -0.23 -12.45 15.08
N LEU A 380 -0.77 -11.70 16.03
CA LEU A 380 0.01 -10.90 16.99
C LEU A 380 0.87 -11.78 17.90
N GLN A 381 0.35 -12.95 18.32
CA GLN A 381 1.12 -13.94 19.09
C GLN A 381 2.36 -14.43 18.33
N VAL A 382 2.28 -14.57 17.00
CA VAL A 382 3.45 -14.95 16.18
C VAL A 382 4.51 -13.84 16.21
N LEU A 383 4.10 -12.57 16.12
CA LEU A 383 5.02 -11.43 16.25
C LEU A 383 5.65 -11.38 17.65
N GLN A 384 4.88 -11.59 18.69
CA GLN A 384 5.34 -11.62 20.07
C GLN A 384 6.37 -12.73 20.30
N LYS A 385 6.12 -13.94 19.75
CA LYS A 385 7.10 -15.05 19.74
C LYS A 385 8.39 -14.67 19.03
N SER A 386 8.28 -13.91 17.95
CA SER A 386 9.45 -13.44 17.21
C SER A 386 10.29 -12.46 18.03
N VAL A 387 9.67 -11.53 18.78
CA VAL A 387 10.38 -10.65 19.71
C VAL A 387 11.09 -11.45 20.81
N ALA A 388 10.41 -12.41 21.44
CA ALA A 388 10.99 -13.28 22.45
C ALA A 388 12.19 -14.08 21.92
N ALA A 389 12.17 -14.49 20.64
CA ALA A 389 13.29 -15.19 19.99
C ALA A 389 14.49 -14.28 19.67
N VAL A 390 14.29 -12.96 19.58
CA VAL A 390 15.36 -11.96 19.42
C VAL A 390 16.00 -11.65 20.77
N ASP A 391 15.19 -11.27 21.76
CA ASP A 391 15.63 -10.90 23.11
C ASP A 391 14.64 -11.43 24.16
N GLN A 392 14.97 -12.56 24.76
CA GLN A 392 14.12 -13.23 25.75
C GLN A 392 14.10 -12.47 27.09
N ASP A 393 15.21 -11.85 27.49
CA ASP A 393 15.28 -11.13 28.76
C ASP A 393 14.39 -9.87 28.73
N LEU A 394 14.46 -9.11 27.65
CA LEU A 394 13.55 -7.97 27.42
C LEU A 394 12.08 -8.41 27.45
N TYR A 395 11.75 -9.53 26.78
CA TYR A 395 10.41 -10.07 26.75
C TYR A 395 9.92 -10.43 28.16
N VAL A 396 10.73 -11.17 28.94
CA VAL A 396 10.43 -11.56 30.31
C VAL A 396 10.19 -10.34 31.21
N ASP A 397 11.02 -9.32 31.11
CA ASP A 397 10.91 -8.11 31.91
C ASP A 397 9.65 -7.30 31.56
N ILE A 398 9.40 -7.05 30.30
CA ILE A 398 8.23 -6.25 29.87
C ILE A 398 6.93 -6.95 30.24
N LEU A 399 6.76 -8.22 29.90
CA LEU A 399 5.52 -8.93 30.18
C LEU A 399 5.25 -9.09 31.68
N SER A 400 6.26 -9.48 32.46
CA SER A 400 6.08 -9.62 33.91
C SER A 400 5.71 -8.29 34.56
N ASN A 401 6.20 -7.16 34.04
CA ASN A 401 5.83 -5.83 34.52
C ASN A 401 4.40 -5.46 34.10
N VAL A 402 3.99 -5.69 32.85
CA VAL A 402 2.61 -5.43 32.39
C VAL A 402 1.61 -6.19 33.23
N VAL A 403 1.76 -7.51 33.32
CA VAL A 403 0.86 -8.38 34.09
C VAL A 403 0.87 -8.04 35.57
N GLY A 404 2.08 -7.84 36.15
CA GLY A 404 2.22 -7.50 37.55
C GLY A 404 1.57 -6.18 37.95
N ASN A 405 1.69 -5.16 37.09
CA ASN A 405 1.06 -3.84 37.29
C ASN A 405 -0.47 -3.94 37.17
N THR A 406 -0.97 -4.72 36.21
CA THR A 406 -2.41 -4.93 36.04
C THR A 406 -3.03 -5.54 37.28
N PHE A 407 -2.46 -6.62 37.84
CA PHE A 407 -2.98 -7.24 39.06
C PHE A 407 -2.83 -6.34 40.31
N GLN A 408 -1.77 -5.54 40.37
CA GLN A 408 -1.64 -4.54 41.43
C GLN A 408 -2.72 -3.45 41.34
N THR A 409 -3.04 -3.00 40.12
CA THR A 409 -4.12 -2.04 39.87
C THR A 409 -5.48 -2.64 40.18
N LEU A 410 -5.71 -3.91 39.82
CA LEU A 410 -6.92 -4.65 40.16
C LEU A 410 -7.12 -4.74 41.69
N ASP A 411 -6.06 -4.93 42.45
CA ASP A 411 -6.11 -4.95 43.92
C ASP A 411 -6.56 -3.59 44.51
N GLN A 412 -6.11 -2.51 43.88
CA GLN A 412 -6.46 -1.14 44.29
C GLN A 412 -7.87 -0.70 43.87
N LEU A 413 -8.25 -0.91 42.62
CA LEU A 413 -9.49 -0.42 42.01
C LEU A 413 -10.65 -1.43 42.16
N GLY A 414 -10.39 -2.69 42.29
CA GLY A 414 -11.42 -3.73 42.39
C GLY A 414 -12.32 -3.76 41.16
N ASN A 415 -13.62 -3.75 41.41
CA ASN A 415 -14.65 -3.79 40.34
C ASN A 415 -14.73 -2.52 39.48
N GLN A 416 -13.90 -1.51 39.75
CA GLN A 416 -13.79 -0.32 38.89
C GLN A 416 -12.76 -0.46 37.78
N MET A 417 -11.99 -1.56 37.81
CA MET A 417 -11.01 -1.85 36.74
C MET A 417 -11.73 -2.34 35.48
N ASP A 418 -11.25 -1.88 34.33
CA ASP A 418 -11.76 -2.34 33.05
C ASP A 418 -11.42 -3.85 32.85
N TRP A 419 -12.44 -4.62 32.53
CA TRP A 419 -12.31 -6.07 32.31
C TRP A 419 -11.33 -6.39 31.15
N ARG A 420 -11.20 -5.50 30.13
CA ARG A 420 -10.31 -5.65 28.99
C ARG A 420 -8.84 -5.70 29.42
N ASP A 421 -8.47 -4.94 30.45
CA ASP A 421 -7.10 -4.95 30.98
C ASP A 421 -6.83 -6.24 31.77
N VAL A 422 -7.83 -6.76 32.46
CA VAL A 422 -7.72 -8.05 33.17
C VAL A 422 -7.63 -9.20 32.19
N ASP A 423 -8.46 -9.20 31.13
CA ASP A 423 -8.41 -10.19 30.04
C ASP A 423 -7.03 -10.18 29.39
N LEU A 424 -6.52 -8.99 29.03
CA LEU A 424 -5.18 -8.86 28.45
C LEU A 424 -4.12 -9.46 29.37
N ALA A 425 -4.13 -9.14 30.65
CA ALA A 425 -3.14 -9.66 31.61
C ALA A 425 -3.19 -11.19 31.72
N LEU A 426 -4.39 -11.79 31.73
CA LEU A 426 -4.57 -13.23 31.76
C LEU A 426 -4.07 -13.89 30.45
N HIS A 427 -4.39 -13.29 29.32
CA HIS A 427 -3.93 -13.75 28.01
C HIS A 427 -2.40 -13.70 27.91
N GLU A 428 -1.80 -12.57 28.29
CA GLU A 428 -0.34 -12.41 28.28
C GLU A 428 0.37 -13.35 29.27
N MET A 429 -0.21 -13.59 30.44
CA MET A 429 0.34 -14.55 31.38
C MET A 429 0.31 -15.98 30.83
N TYR A 430 -0.73 -16.34 30.09
CA TYR A 430 -0.82 -17.63 29.39
C TYR A 430 0.27 -17.73 28.31
N LEU A 431 0.40 -16.71 27.45
CA LEU A 431 1.43 -16.69 26.40
C LEU A 431 2.85 -16.71 26.98
N PHE A 432 3.07 -16.01 28.08
CA PHE A 432 4.36 -16.03 28.79
C PHE A 432 4.74 -17.44 29.22
N GLY A 433 3.79 -18.21 29.80
CA GLY A 433 4.00 -19.59 30.20
C GLY A 433 4.38 -20.49 29.03
N GLU A 434 3.71 -20.34 27.88
CA GLU A 434 4.00 -21.12 26.68
C GLU A 434 5.40 -20.85 26.09
N LEU A 435 5.81 -19.56 26.08
CA LEU A 435 7.04 -19.13 25.40
C LEU A 435 8.31 -19.26 26.25
N THR A 436 8.21 -19.08 27.56
CA THR A 436 9.37 -18.93 28.44
C THR A 436 9.65 -20.11 29.32
N ILE A 437 8.70 -21.03 29.50
CA ILE A 437 8.83 -22.19 30.35
C ILE A 437 8.68 -23.49 29.54
N PRO A 438 9.69 -23.85 28.75
CA PRO A 438 9.62 -25.11 27.98
C PRO A 438 9.60 -26.34 28.89
N ASN A 439 8.76 -27.30 28.53
CA ASN A 439 8.77 -28.68 29.06
C ASN A 439 8.62 -28.82 30.57
N GLY A 440 7.69 -28.11 31.19
CA GLY A 440 7.24 -28.44 32.55
C GLY A 440 8.06 -27.83 33.67
N GLY A 441 8.76 -26.73 33.44
CA GLY A 441 9.52 -26.03 34.49
C GLY A 441 8.69 -25.63 35.72
N LEU A 442 7.38 -25.41 35.57
CA LEU A 442 6.43 -25.17 36.68
C LEU A 442 6.03 -26.45 37.44
N HIS A 443 6.16 -27.61 36.82
CA HIS A 443 5.77 -28.91 37.43
C HIS A 443 6.93 -29.65 38.11
N SER A 444 8.12 -29.06 38.16
CA SER A 444 9.25 -29.60 38.89
C SER A 444 8.97 -29.58 40.41
N LYS A 445 9.22 -30.67 41.10
CA LYS A 445 9.14 -30.77 42.57
C LYS A 445 10.21 -29.94 43.30
N SER A 446 11.13 -29.36 42.57
CA SER A 446 12.19 -28.47 43.05
C SER A 446 11.85 -27.00 42.71
N GLN A 447 12.63 -26.08 43.25
CA GLN A 447 12.52 -24.64 42.99
C GLN A 447 12.47 -24.29 41.51
N PRO A 448 11.89 -23.11 41.13
CA PRO A 448 11.84 -22.66 39.74
C PRO A 448 13.19 -22.79 39.04
N SER A 449 13.20 -23.33 37.83
CA SER A 449 14.44 -23.70 37.15
C SER A 449 15.16 -22.54 36.47
N ASN A 450 14.50 -21.38 36.35
CA ASN A 450 15.04 -20.18 35.69
C ASN A 450 14.24 -18.90 36.04
N VAL A 451 14.76 -17.74 35.67
CA VAL A 451 14.16 -16.40 35.93
C VAL A 451 12.73 -16.32 35.39
N ALA A 452 12.45 -16.87 34.21
CA ALA A 452 11.12 -16.83 33.63
C ALA A 452 10.10 -17.62 34.47
N ALA A 453 10.50 -18.82 35.01
CA ALA A 453 9.66 -19.61 35.92
C ALA A 453 9.38 -18.87 37.23
N GLU A 454 10.38 -18.19 37.79
CA GLU A 454 10.20 -17.35 39.00
C GLU A 454 9.20 -16.22 38.74
N ARG A 455 9.33 -15.50 37.61
CA ARG A 455 8.42 -14.40 37.20
C ARG A 455 6.99 -14.92 37.01
N GLN A 456 6.83 -16.11 36.39
CA GLN A 456 5.51 -16.72 36.22
C GLN A 456 4.85 -17.02 37.55
N ILE A 457 5.59 -17.57 38.52
CA ILE A 457 5.07 -17.88 39.87
C ILE A 457 4.67 -16.57 40.58
N ILE A 458 5.48 -15.51 40.47
CA ILE A 458 5.15 -14.19 41.05
C ILE A 458 3.85 -13.63 40.43
N MET A 459 3.69 -13.71 39.11
CA MET A 459 2.46 -13.26 38.47
C MET A 459 1.24 -14.07 38.91
N MET A 460 1.34 -15.37 38.98
CA MET A 460 0.28 -16.26 39.49
C MET A 460 -0.06 -15.97 40.94
N SER A 461 0.94 -15.73 41.81
CA SER A 461 0.72 -15.38 43.21
C SER A 461 -0.05 -14.05 43.32
N LYS A 462 0.36 -13.01 42.59
CA LYS A 462 -0.37 -11.74 42.58
C LYS A 462 -1.81 -11.86 42.09
N MET A 463 -2.04 -12.71 41.06
CA MET A 463 -3.38 -13.03 40.57
C MET A 463 -4.26 -13.64 41.65
N VAL A 464 -3.72 -14.64 42.42
CA VAL A 464 -4.46 -15.31 43.50
C VAL A 464 -4.67 -14.40 44.69
N GLU A 465 -3.67 -13.62 45.08
CA GLU A 465 -3.71 -12.68 46.20
C GLU A 465 -4.70 -11.53 45.97
N SER A 466 -4.90 -11.07 44.72
CA SER A 466 -5.91 -10.05 44.40
C SER A 466 -7.33 -10.47 44.80
N GLY A 467 -7.59 -11.78 44.97
CA GLY A 467 -8.82 -12.35 45.56
C GLY A 467 -10.12 -12.06 44.79
N LYS A 468 -10.07 -11.18 43.79
CA LYS A 468 -11.25 -10.59 43.13
C LYS A 468 -11.67 -11.29 41.86
N ILE A 469 -10.86 -12.21 41.35
CA ILE A 469 -11.19 -13.00 40.14
C ILE A 469 -12.37 -13.98 40.40
N ARG A 470 -12.74 -14.21 41.66
CA ARG A 470 -13.85 -15.11 41.99
C ARG A 470 -15.24 -14.45 41.92
N SER A 471 -15.32 -13.14 41.68
CA SER A 471 -16.59 -12.37 41.76
C SER A 471 -17.02 -11.73 40.44
N SER A 472 -16.34 -12.04 39.33
CA SER A 472 -16.70 -11.57 37.99
C SER A 472 -17.29 -12.70 37.12
#